data_12a34f7c8d45f38160e90e8bb81cf603
#
_entry.id   12a34f7c8d45f38160e90e8bb81cf603
#
_cell.length_a   1.000
_cell.length_b   1.000
_cell.length_c   1.000
_cell.angle_alpha   90.00
_cell.angle_beta   90.00
_cell.angle_gamma   90.00
#
_symmetry.space_group_name_H-M   'P 1'
#
loop_
_entity.id
_entity.type
_entity.pdbx_description
1 polymer ?
#
loop_
_entity_poly.entity_id
_entity_poly.type
_entity_poly.pdbx_seq_one_letter_code
_entity_poly.pdbx_strand_id
1 'polypeptide(L)'
;REVERMALRAMKNERHKLDSIEARLDHLRQGNGLLAYEVQAKEVTKGYVKLLSSPGANSAQKQQLEALMKELEEKGGEFRYLSGLSDMFRYNYNRLLTEYEVAVNDVTKELTYTNVVTYPEVSDKKVYPIRWLILLITVVAAELLCFALFMIKERSKGNGDPE
;
A
#
# COMPACT_ATOMS: atom_id res chain seq x y z
N ARG A 1 -15.57 -1.49 5.36
CA ARG A 1 -16.73 -0.75 4.78
C ARG A 1 -16.78 0.72 5.23
N GLU A 2 -16.58 1.05 6.53
CA GLU A 2 -16.55 2.46 6.95
C GLU A 2 -15.33 3.21 6.42
N VAL A 3 -14.14 2.59 6.49
CA VAL A 3 -12.90 3.16 5.94
C VAL A 3 -13.03 3.41 4.44
N GLU A 4 -13.58 2.47 3.68
CA GLU A 4 -13.88 2.61 2.26
C GLU A 4 -14.80 3.81 1.98
N ARG A 5 -15.89 3.98 2.77
CA ARG A 5 -16.80 5.13 2.62
C ARG A 5 -16.14 6.45 2.93
N MET A 6 -15.28 6.50 3.96
CA MET A 6 -14.53 7.71 4.31
C MET A 6 -13.52 8.07 3.22
N ALA A 7 -12.75 7.10 2.72
CA ALA A 7 -11.81 7.28 1.62
C ALA A 7 -12.51 7.77 0.35
N LEU A 8 -13.66 7.17 0.00
CA LEU A 8 -14.48 7.59 -1.14
C LEU A 8 -14.98 9.03 -1.01
N ARG A 9 -15.43 9.43 0.19
CA ARG A 9 -15.88 10.81 0.43
C ARG A 9 -14.73 11.81 0.32
N ALA A 10 -13.57 11.48 0.90
CA ALA A 10 -12.38 12.32 0.82
C ALA A 10 -11.92 12.51 -0.64
N MET A 11 -11.84 11.41 -1.40
CA MET A 11 -11.48 11.43 -2.83
C MET A 11 -12.47 12.29 -3.64
N LYS A 12 -13.79 12.12 -3.46
CA LYS A 12 -14.81 12.92 -4.16
C LYS A 12 -14.70 14.41 -3.81
N ASN A 13 -14.44 14.74 -2.57
CA ASN A 13 -14.29 16.13 -2.14
C ASN A 13 -13.07 16.80 -2.80
N GLU A 14 -11.93 16.11 -2.85
CA GLU A 14 -10.75 16.62 -3.55
C GLU A 14 -10.98 16.71 -5.07
N ARG A 15 -11.72 15.77 -5.66
CA ARG A 15 -12.12 15.86 -7.06
C ARG A 15 -12.94 17.11 -7.36
N HIS A 16 -13.93 17.44 -6.54
CA HIS A 16 -14.72 18.65 -6.71
C HIS A 16 -13.89 19.94 -6.62
N LYS A 17 -12.90 19.98 -5.70
CA LYS A 17 -11.99 21.12 -5.61
C LYS A 17 -11.13 21.25 -6.86
N LEU A 18 -10.58 20.13 -7.33
CA LEU A 18 -9.79 20.08 -8.57
C LEU A 18 -10.61 20.57 -9.77
N ASP A 19 -11.81 20.04 -9.97
CA ASP A 19 -12.70 20.42 -11.07
C ASP A 19 -13.03 21.92 -11.03
N SER A 20 -13.25 22.49 -9.83
CA SER A 20 -13.47 23.92 -9.66
C SER A 20 -12.26 24.78 -10.06
N ILE A 21 -11.04 24.35 -9.72
CA ILE A 21 -9.81 25.05 -10.08
C ILE A 21 -9.53 24.90 -11.58
N GLU A 22 -9.72 23.71 -12.14
CA GLU A 22 -9.54 23.49 -13.59
C GLU A 22 -10.52 24.31 -14.41
N ALA A 23 -11.78 24.44 -13.98
CA ALA A 23 -12.76 25.31 -14.64
C ALA A 23 -12.31 26.78 -14.63
N ARG A 24 -11.72 27.29 -13.53
CA ARG A 24 -11.16 28.65 -13.47
C ARG A 24 -9.94 28.81 -14.36
N LEU A 25 -9.06 27.83 -14.42
CA LEU A 25 -7.91 27.82 -15.34
C LEU A 25 -8.38 27.83 -16.79
N ASP A 26 -9.39 27.04 -17.14
CA ASP A 26 -9.93 27.01 -18.50
C ASP A 26 -10.59 28.33 -18.88
N HIS A 27 -11.26 28.99 -17.95
CA HIS A 27 -11.78 30.34 -18.18
C HIS A 27 -10.65 31.36 -18.49
N LEU A 28 -9.52 31.29 -17.75
CA LEU A 28 -8.35 32.13 -18.03
C LEU A 28 -7.69 31.78 -19.38
N ARG A 29 -7.65 30.51 -19.75
CA ARG A 29 -7.12 30.06 -21.02
C ARG A 29 -7.96 30.55 -22.21
N GLN A 30 -9.29 30.39 -22.09
CA GLN A 30 -10.21 30.79 -23.17
C GLN A 30 -10.39 32.31 -23.28
N GLY A 31 -10.49 33.00 -22.13
CA GLY A 31 -10.73 34.43 -22.08
C GLY A 31 -9.51 35.25 -22.45
N ASN A 32 -8.31 34.83 -22.08
CA ASN A 32 -7.09 35.62 -22.19
C ASN A 32 -6.00 34.96 -23.05
N GLY A 33 -6.29 33.83 -23.71
CA GLY A 33 -5.29 33.13 -24.54
C GLY A 33 -4.08 32.56 -23.76
N LEU A 34 -4.17 32.47 -22.44
CA LEU A 34 -3.08 32.01 -21.55
C LEU A 34 -2.99 30.48 -21.55
N LEU A 35 -2.36 29.90 -22.57
CA LEU A 35 -2.19 28.45 -22.69
C LEU A 35 -1.03 27.91 -21.84
N ALA A 36 0.09 28.61 -21.88
CA ALA A 36 1.31 28.27 -21.16
C ALA A 36 2.04 29.52 -20.71
N TYR A 37 1.69 30.07 -19.57
CA TYR A 37 2.16 31.38 -19.10
C TYR A 37 3.70 31.54 -19.17
N GLU A 38 4.45 30.57 -18.66
CA GLU A 38 5.93 30.68 -18.61
C GLU A 38 6.56 30.75 -20.00
N VAL A 39 6.05 29.94 -20.94
CA VAL A 39 6.55 29.94 -22.32
C VAL A 39 6.16 31.21 -23.03
N GLN A 40 4.90 31.62 -22.88
CA GLN A 40 4.38 32.85 -23.49
C GLN A 40 5.10 34.09 -22.94
N ALA A 41 5.27 34.19 -21.61
CA ALA A 41 6.00 35.30 -20.99
C ALA A 41 7.44 35.40 -21.51
N LYS A 42 8.13 34.26 -21.62
CA LYS A 42 9.50 34.21 -22.15
C LYS A 42 9.59 34.66 -23.62
N GLU A 43 8.68 34.17 -24.46
CA GLU A 43 8.70 34.52 -25.89
C GLU A 43 8.27 35.98 -26.12
N VAL A 44 7.26 36.48 -25.41
CA VAL A 44 6.84 37.88 -25.48
C VAL A 44 7.95 38.81 -24.98
N THR A 45 8.61 38.48 -23.87
CA THR A 45 9.77 39.26 -23.37
C THR A 45 10.91 39.27 -24.36
N LYS A 46 11.28 38.14 -24.95
CA LYS A 46 12.31 38.09 -26.01
C LYS A 46 11.92 38.94 -27.24
N GLY A 47 10.68 38.83 -27.70
CA GLY A 47 10.14 39.60 -28.77
C GLY A 47 10.24 41.12 -28.51
N TYR A 48 9.88 41.52 -27.29
CA TYR A 48 9.95 42.93 -26.86
C TYR A 48 11.41 43.48 -26.86
N VAL A 49 12.32 42.72 -26.26
CA VAL A 49 13.76 43.10 -26.25
C VAL A 49 14.33 43.20 -27.66
N LYS A 50 13.96 42.26 -28.55
CA LYS A 50 14.37 42.31 -29.96
C LYS A 50 13.84 43.51 -30.71
N LEU A 51 12.58 43.89 -30.46
CA LEU A 51 11.97 45.09 -31.07
C LEU A 51 12.59 46.36 -30.56
N LEU A 52 12.95 46.47 -29.30
CA LEU A 52 13.65 47.61 -28.71
C LEU A 52 15.04 47.81 -29.32
N SER A 53 15.73 46.72 -29.72
CA SER A 53 17.07 46.76 -30.31
C SER A 53 17.08 46.94 -31.82
N SER A 54 15.93 46.98 -32.49
CA SER A 54 15.82 47.10 -33.96
C SER A 54 15.53 48.55 -34.37
N PRO A 55 16.41 49.21 -35.15
CA PRO A 55 16.26 50.61 -35.58
C PRO A 55 15.23 50.75 -36.72
N GLY A 56 14.02 50.33 -36.56
CA GLY A 56 12.96 50.34 -37.57
C GLY A 56 11.70 49.62 -37.13
N ALA A 57 11.57 49.37 -35.84
CA ALA A 57 10.42 48.66 -35.28
C ALA A 57 9.12 49.45 -35.55
N ASN A 58 8.14 48.76 -36.15
CA ASN A 58 6.83 49.30 -36.44
C ASN A 58 6.11 49.66 -35.13
N SER A 59 5.65 50.89 -34.96
CA SER A 59 4.97 51.39 -33.77
C SER A 59 3.74 50.55 -33.39
N ALA A 60 3.02 50.00 -34.38
CA ALA A 60 1.87 49.14 -34.17
C ALA A 60 2.26 47.77 -33.53
N GLN A 61 3.36 47.18 -33.97
CA GLN A 61 3.89 45.93 -33.38
C GLN A 61 4.34 46.14 -31.94
N LYS A 62 4.94 47.28 -31.62
CA LYS A 62 5.36 47.63 -30.27
C LYS A 62 4.16 47.75 -29.35
N GLN A 63 3.10 48.46 -29.78
CA GLN A 63 1.86 48.58 -28.99
C GLN A 63 1.17 47.25 -28.74
N GLN A 64 1.11 46.36 -29.75
CA GLN A 64 0.54 45.01 -29.57
C GLN A 64 1.33 44.19 -28.56
N LEU A 65 2.66 44.27 -28.61
CA LEU A 65 3.50 43.49 -27.68
C LEU A 65 3.44 44.05 -26.25
N GLU A 66 3.35 45.39 -26.09
CA GLU A 66 3.13 46.03 -24.80
C GLU A 66 1.75 45.64 -24.19
N ALA A 67 0.71 45.57 -25.01
CA ALA A 67 -0.61 45.12 -24.57
C ALA A 67 -0.57 43.67 -24.09
N LEU A 68 0.09 42.77 -24.84
CA LEU A 68 0.28 41.36 -24.41
C LEU A 68 1.12 41.22 -23.15
N MET A 69 2.18 42.04 -23.00
CA MET A 69 2.97 42.03 -21.75
C MET A 69 2.13 42.46 -20.57
N LYS A 70 1.32 43.52 -20.71
CA LYS A 70 0.44 44.00 -19.63
C LYS A 70 -0.60 42.93 -19.23
N GLU A 71 -1.19 42.27 -20.21
CA GLU A 71 -2.15 41.19 -19.97
C GLU A 71 -1.49 40.00 -19.26
N LEU A 72 -0.28 39.60 -19.66
CA LEU A 72 0.53 38.59 -18.98
C LEU A 72 0.91 39.01 -17.57
N GLU A 73 1.23 40.26 -17.31
CA GLU A 73 1.54 40.77 -15.97
C GLU A 73 0.32 40.78 -15.08
N GLU A 74 -0.84 41.25 -15.55
CA GLU A 74 -2.07 41.30 -14.79
C GLU A 74 -2.66 39.90 -14.44
N LYS A 75 -2.64 38.99 -15.41
CA LYS A 75 -3.29 37.68 -15.30
C LYS A 75 -2.32 36.54 -14.98
N GLY A 76 -1.05 36.73 -15.20
CA GLY A 76 -0.04 35.68 -15.04
C GLY A 76 0.14 35.22 -13.60
N GLY A 77 -0.01 36.13 -12.65
CA GLY A 77 0.04 35.80 -11.21
C GLY A 77 -1.08 34.86 -10.81
N GLU A 78 -2.32 35.16 -11.24
CA GLU A 78 -3.50 34.33 -10.98
C GLU A 78 -3.36 32.97 -11.67
N PHE A 79 -2.95 32.96 -12.94
CA PHE A 79 -2.74 31.72 -13.68
C PHE A 79 -1.70 30.81 -13.00
N ARG A 80 -0.55 31.37 -12.59
CA ARG A 80 0.50 30.60 -11.89
C ARG A 80 0.01 30.04 -10.56
N TYR A 81 -0.72 30.86 -9.79
CA TYR A 81 -1.30 30.44 -8.52
C TYR A 81 -2.30 29.29 -8.71
N LEU A 82 -3.25 29.42 -9.64
CA LEU A 82 -4.24 28.40 -9.94
C LEU A 82 -3.61 27.14 -10.52
N SER A 83 -2.57 27.26 -11.36
CA SER A 83 -1.82 26.12 -11.88
C SER A 83 -1.14 25.34 -10.76
N GLY A 84 -0.43 26.02 -9.85
CA GLY A 84 0.18 25.37 -8.70
C GLY A 84 -0.85 24.71 -7.78
N LEU A 85 -2.01 25.35 -7.61
CA LEU A 85 -3.11 24.79 -6.82
C LEU A 85 -3.71 23.53 -7.50
N SER A 86 -3.88 23.55 -8.82
CA SER A 86 -4.33 22.40 -9.62
C SER A 86 -3.37 21.21 -9.45
N ASP A 87 -2.07 21.44 -9.56
CA ASP A 87 -1.06 20.39 -9.38
C ASP A 87 -1.10 19.79 -7.97
N MET A 88 -1.27 20.62 -6.94
CA MET A 88 -1.40 20.18 -5.55
C MET A 88 -2.67 19.33 -5.34
N PHE A 89 -3.83 19.79 -5.84
CA PHE A 89 -5.07 19.04 -5.71
C PHE A 89 -5.06 17.75 -6.54
N ARG A 90 -4.41 17.74 -7.71
CA ARG A 90 -4.22 16.55 -8.53
C ARG A 90 -3.36 15.51 -7.82
N TYR A 91 -2.28 15.95 -7.18
CA TYR A 91 -1.45 15.09 -6.35
C TYR A 91 -2.24 14.49 -5.17
N ASN A 92 -2.99 15.32 -4.44
CA ASN A 92 -3.82 14.86 -3.32
C ASN A 92 -4.92 13.90 -3.77
N TYR A 93 -5.57 14.19 -4.90
CA TYR A 93 -6.58 13.31 -5.48
C TYR A 93 -6.00 11.94 -5.83
N ASN A 94 -4.85 11.90 -6.50
CA ASN A 94 -4.19 10.65 -6.86
C ASN A 94 -3.79 9.83 -5.62
N ARG A 95 -3.30 10.48 -4.58
CA ARG A 95 -2.99 9.84 -3.31
C ARG A 95 -4.24 9.22 -2.67
N LEU A 96 -5.32 9.99 -2.58
CA LEU A 96 -6.59 9.51 -2.02
C LEU A 96 -7.26 8.43 -2.87
N LEU A 97 -7.06 8.48 -4.19
CA LEU A 97 -7.50 7.40 -5.10
C LEU A 97 -6.78 6.09 -4.77
N THR A 98 -5.47 6.13 -4.58
CA THR A 98 -4.69 4.94 -4.16
C THR A 98 -5.14 4.42 -2.80
N GLU A 99 -5.36 5.31 -1.83
CA GLU A 99 -5.89 4.93 -0.49
C GLU A 99 -7.28 4.27 -0.59
N TYR A 100 -8.14 4.79 -1.47
CA TYR A 100 -9.45 4.20 -1.74
C TYR A 100 -9.33 2.81 -2.39
N GLU A 101 -8.45 2.66 -3.39
CA GLU A 101 -8.21 1.36 -4.06
C GLU A 101 -7.69 0.30 -3.08
N VAL A 102 -6.78 0.68 -2.17
CA VAL A 102 -6.31 -0.20 -1.10
C VAL A 102 -7.47 -0.60 -0.17
N ALA A 103 -8.28 0.37 0.26
CA ALA A 103 -9.43 0.11 1.13
C ALA A 103 -10.48 -0.80 0.46
N VAL A 104 -10.73 -0.64 -0.85
CA VAL A 104 -11.61 -1.52 -1.63
C VAL A 104 -11.01 -2.93 -1.72
N ASN A 105 -9.72 -3.04 -2.02
CA ASN A 105 -9.03 -4.32 -2.09
C ASN A 105 -9.06 -5.06 -0.75
N ASP A 106 -8.93 -4.35 0.37
CA ASP A 106 -8.99 -4.95 1.71
C ASP A 106 -10.40 -5.45 2.06
N VAL A 107 -11.44 -4.79 1.55
CA VAL A 107 -12.85 -5.21 1.76
C VAL A 107 -13.23 -6.36 0.83
N THR A 108 -12.67 -6.37 -0.40
CA THR A 108 -12.98 -7.38 -1.43
C THR A 108 -12.07 -8.60 -1.36
N LYS A 109 -10.88 -8.48 -0.75
CA LYS A 109 -10.08 -9.65 -0.41
C LYS A 109 -10.91 -10.54 0.48
N GLU A 110 -11.37 -11.67 -0.07
CA GLU A 110 -11.72 -12.83 0.75
C GLU A 110 -10.45 -13.23 1.48
N LEU A 111 -10.35 -12.75 2.72
CA LEU A 111 -9.29 -13.13 3.62
C LEU A 111 -9.52 -14.61 3.96
N THR A 112 -9.04 -15.48 3.10
CA THR A 112 -8.79 -16.87 3.43
C THR A 112 -7.66 -16.91 4.47
N TYR A 113 -7.96 -16.42 5.70
CA TYR A 113 -7.05 -16.51 6.84
C TYR A 113 -6.87 -17.96 7.32
N THR A 114 -7.72 -18.85 6.89
CA THR A 114 -7.57 -20.28 7.10
C THR A 114 -7.08 -20.91 5.83
N ASN A 115 -5.78 -20.93 5.65
CA ASN A 115 -5.19 -21.97 4.85
C ASN A 115 -5.43 -23.27 5.65
N VAL A 116 -6.48 -23.99 5.34
CA VAL A 116 -6.73 -25.32 5.92
C VAL A 116 -5.63 -26.21 5.38
N VAL A 117 -4.52 -26.24 6.10
CA VAL A 117 -3.32 -27.02 5.72
C VAL A 117 -3.67 -28.51 5.76
N THR A 118 -4.61 -28.92 6.61
CA THR A 118 -5.16 -30.26 6.67
C THR A 118 -6.54 -30.21 7.31
N TYR A 119 -7.51 -30.89 6.69
CA TYR A 119 -8.78 -31.15 7.37
C TYR A 119 -8.50 -32.07 8.55
N PRO A 120 -9.16 -31.88 9.72
CA PRO A 120 -9.04 -32.82 10.82
C PRO A 120 -9.59 -34.18 10.37
N GLU A 121 -8.69 -35.07 9.95
CA GLU A 121 -9.05 -36.45 9.74
C GLU A 121 -9.19 -37.14 11.08
N VAL A 122 -10.29 -37.87 11.26
CA VAL A 122 -10.47 -38.72 12.40
C VAL A 122 -9.33 -39.75 12.37
N SER A 123 -8.46 -39.74 13.40
CA SER A 123 -7.35 -40.69 13.50
C SER A 123 -7.90 -42.11 13.58
N ASP A 124 -7.89 -42.82 12.47
CA ASP A 124 -8.39 -44.23 12.38
C ASP A 124 -7.54 -45.25 13.15
N LYS A 125 -6.34 -44.85 13.55
CA LYS A 125 -5.42 -45.74 14.28
C LYS A 125 -5.04 -45.18 15.63
N LYS A 126 -5.37 -45.95 16.69
CA LYS A 126 -4.85 -45.68 18.04
C LYS A 126 -3.32 -45.74 17.99
N VAL A 127 -2.65 -44.58 18.04
CA VAL A 127 -1.20 -44.51 18.05
C VAL A 127 -0.60 -44.96 19.38
N TYR A 128 -1.39 -44.91 20.49
CA TYR A 128 -0.91 -45.28 21.83
C TYR A 128 -2.08 -45.51 22.83
N PRO A 129 -2.00 -46.42 23.83
CA PRO A 129 -0.91 -47.38 24.07
C PRO A 129 -1.10 -48.69 23.29
N ILE A 130 -0.02 -49.27 22.78
CA ILE A 130 -0.03 -50.60 22.15
C ILE A 130 -0.17 -51.65 23.26
N ARG A 131 -1.40 -52.10 23.53
CA ARG A 131 -1.74 -52.95 24.68
C ARG A 131 -0.94 -54.24 24.72
N TRP A 132 -0.67 -54.90 23.59
CA TRP A 132 0.10 -56.13 23.54
C TRP A 132 1.58 -55.92 23.92
N LEU A 133 2.17 -54.75 23.64
CA LEU A 133 3.54 -54.39 24.00
C LEU A 133 3.66 -54.25 25.52
N ILE A 134 2.67 -53.66 26.17
CA ILE A 134 2.64 -53.54 27.64
C ILE A 134 2.56 -54.92 28.28
N LEU A 135 1.71 -55.83 27.73
CA LEU A 135 1.63 -57.22 28.19
C LEU A 135 2.96 -57.95 28.03
N LEU A 136 3.63 -57.81 26.92
CA LEU A 136 4.92 -58.44 26.66
C LEU A 136 5.99 -57.99 27.67
N ILE A 137 6.08 -56.67 27.90
CA ILE A 137 7.04 -56.11 28.85
C ILE A 137 6.75 -56.58 30.28
N THR A 138 5.47 -56.65 30.70
CA THR A 138 5.13 -57.12 32.05
C THR A 138 5.44 -58.61 32.26
N VAL A 139 5.26 -59.47 31.24
CA VAL A 139 5.63 -60.87 31.30
C VAL A 139 7.14 -61.02 31.42
N VAL A 140 7.92 -60.36 30.61
CA VAL A 140 9.40 -60.39 30.66
C VAL A 140 9.90 -59.88 32.04
N ALA A 141 9.31 -58.80 32.54
CA ALA A 141 9.68 -58.26 33.86
C ALA A 141 9.36 -59.26 34.98
N ALA A 142 8.21 -59.97 34.93
CA ALA A 142 7.84 -60.99 35.89
C ALA A 142 8.80 -62.21 35.85
N GLU A 143 9.18 -62.69 34.64
CA GLU A 143 10.16 -63.76 34.49
C GLU A 143 11.50 -63.41 35.09
N LEU A 144 12.02 -62.22 34.80
CA LEU A 144 13.29 -61.76 35.40
C LEU A 144 13.23 -61.68 36.90
N LEU A 145 12.09 -61.25 37.47
CA LEU A 145 11.90 -61.12 38.87
C LEU A 145 11.85 -62.56 39.56
N CYS A 146 11.15 -63.50 38.93
CA CYS A 146 11.12 -64.90 39.40
C CYS A 146 12.51 -65.53 39.34
N PHE A 147 13.26 -65.31 38.26
CA PHE A 147 14.64 -65.78 38.09
C PHE A 147 15.55 -65.20 39.20
N ALA A 148 15.47 -63.91 39.45
CA ALA A 148 16.25 -63.32 40.54
C ALA A 148 15.93 -63.87 41.92
N LEU A 149 14.65 -64.07 42.21
CA LEU A 149 14.22 -64.65 43.45
C LEU A 149 14.71 -66.10 43.58
N PHE A 150 14.67 -66.87 42.49
CA PHE A 150 15.19 -68.28 42.49
C PHE A 150 16.69 -68.28 42.74
N MET A 151 17.49 -67.45 42.12
CA MET A 151 18.92 -67.33 42.37
C MET A 151 19.25 -66.97 43.83
N ILE A 152 18.51 -66.04 44.38
CA ILE A 152 18.70 -65.62 45.78
C ILE A 152 18.40 -66.80 46.71
N LYS A 153 17.31 -67.51 46.45
CA LYS A 153 16.90 -68.69 47.25
C LYS A 153 17.91 -69.83 47.17
N GLU A 154 18.45 -70.10 45.98
CA GLU A 154 19.47 -71.10 45.77
C GLU A 154 20.80 -70.75 46.45
N ARG A 155 21.20 -69.54 46.40
CA ARG A 155 22.39 -69.02 47.10
C ARG A 155 22.24 -69.05 48.63
N SER A 156 21.01 -68.83 49.13
CA SER A 156 20.70 -68.88 50.52
C SER A 156 20.73 -70.38 51.09
N LYS A 157 20.37 -71.37 50.24
CA LYS A 157 20.49 -72.77 50.57
C LYS A 157 21.94 -73.27 50.55
N GLY A 158 22.79 -72.74 49.68
CA GLY A 158 24.19 -73.16 49.64
C GLY A 158 25.08 -72.59 50.74
N ASN A 159 24.60 -71.62 51.54
CA ASN A 159 25.32 -71.01 52.64
C ASN A 159 24.88 -71.54 54.01
N GLY A 160 24.04 -72.60 54.08
CA GLY A 160 23.41 -73.07 55.29
C GLY A 160 23.84 -74.47 55.77
N ASP A 161 24.98 -74.99 55.34
CA ASP A 161 25.59 -76.21 56.00
C ASP A 161 27.02 -75.91 56.42
N PRO A 162 27.24 -75.57 57.66
CA PRO A 162 28.41 -76.12 58.37
C PRO A 162 27.96 -77.13 59.41
N GLU A 163 28.56 -78.24 59.51
CA GLU A 163 28.49 -79.10 60.68
C GLU A 163 28.44 -78.33 61.99
#